data_bbc9a633313d16df949dce166660452a
#
_entry.id   bbc9a633313d16df949dce166660452a
#
_cell.length_a   1.000
_cell.length_b   1.000
_cell.length_c   1.000
_cell.angle_alpha   90.00
_cell.angle_beta   90.00
_cell.angle_gamma   90.00
#
_symmetry.space_group_name_H-M   'P 1'
#
loop_
_entity.id
_entity.type
_entity.pdbx_description
1 polymer ?
#
loop_
_entity_poly.entity_id
_entity_poly.type
_entity_poly.pdbx_seq_one_letter_code
_entity_poly.pdbx_strand_id
1 'polypeptide(L)'
;MGQMTRLLVVLCGLVLAGALGGCQGGVSDKKIEFIDLNRAMELHDEWKDDSGKVLFIDVRNAERFADGRIQGARNIRVNEIDLRYNADPELLKYDHLILYGENPGSASARAMAKRMIEGGYNTILKARVRLFLGGWVVWESSGLPFEVGDKDDGGDQ
;
A
#
# COMPACT_ATOMS: atom_id res chain seq x y z
N MET A 1 70.04 2.29 44.10
CA MET A 1 69.32 1.10 43.60
C MET A 1 67.85 1.33 43.97
N GLY A 2 67.08 1.88 43.05
CA GLY A 2 65.74 2.29 43.24
C GLY A 2 64.76 1.41 42.44
N GLN A 3 63.82 0.80 43.12
CA GLN A 3 62.75 0.05 42.49
C GLN A 3 61.65 1.02 42.13
N MET A 4 61.38 1.17 40.83
CA MET A 4 60.23 1.89 40.30
C MET A 4 58.99 0.99 40.35
N THR A 5 58.10 1.32 41.23
CA THR A 5 56.76 0.71 41.37
C THR A 5 55.89 1.24 40.23
N ARG A 6 55.52 0.39 39.26
CA ARG A 6 54.58 0.75 38.20
C ARG A 6 53.15 0.64 38.71
N LEU A 7 52.49 1.78 38.83
CA LEU A 7 51.06 1.91 39.18
C LEU A 7 50.23 1.60 37.90
N LEU A 8 49.55 0.48 37.91
CA LEU A 8 48.63 0.08 36.83
C LEU A 8 47.27 0.72 37.10
N VAL A 9 46.97 1.77 36.37
CA VAL A 9 45.64 2.38 36.41
C VAL A 9 44.74 1.60 35.48
N VAL A 10 43.86 0.80 36.03
CA VAL A 10 42.78 0.12 35.30
C VAL A 10 41.65 1.13 35.10
N LEU A 11 41.54 1.68 33.92
CA LEU A 11 40.37 2.49 33.51
C LEU A 11 39.21 1.53 33.21
N CYS A 12 38.29 1.43 34.15
CA CYS A 12 37.02 0.74 33.95
C CYS A 12 36.14 1.65 33.09
N GLY A 13 36.17 1.42 31.75
CA GLY A 13 35.29 2.12 30.81
C GLY A 13 33.86 1.60 30.95
N LEU A 14 33.00 2.39 31.56
CA LEU A 14 31.55 2.13 31.65
C LEU A 14 30.98 2.41 30.24
N VAL A 15 30.78 1.36 29.44
CA VAL A 15 30.05 1.48 28.16
C VAL A 15 28.55 1.58 28.49
N LEU A 16 28.03 2.78 28.52
CA LEU A 16 26.60 3.03 28.53
C LEU A 16 26.06 2.64 27.14
N ALA A 17 25.59 1.40 27.03
CA ALA A 17 24.77 0.98 25.88
C ALA A 17 23.42 1.72 25.96
N GLY A 18 23.37 2.89 25.36
CA GLY A 18 22.12 3.60 25.12
C GLY A 18 21.27 2.78 24.17
N ALA A 19 20.26 2.11 24.70
CA ALA A 19 19.19 1.53 23.89
C ALA A 19 18.44 2.69 23.22
N LEU A 20 18.86 3.06 22.04
CA LEU A 20 18.04 3.86 21.12
C LEU A 20 16.89 2.98 20.66
N GLY A 21 15.87 2.87 21.48
CA GLY A 21 14.56 2.37 21.08
C GLY A 21 14.00 3.37 20.05
N GLY A 22 14.40 3.21 18.79
CA GLY A 22 13.79 3.91 17.69
C GLY A 22 12.34 3.44 17.61
N CYS A 23 11.41 4.28 18.08
CA CYS A 23 10.02 4.17 17.67
C CYS A 23 10.04 4.24 16.14
N GLN A 24 9.93 3.11 15.46
CA GLN A 24 9.62 3.07 14.05
C GLN A 24 8.19 3.61 13.92
N GLY A 25 8.08 4.92 13.85
CA GLY A 25 6.82 5.59 13.56
C GLY A 25 6.41 5.19 12.14
N GLY A 26 5.34 4.39 12.02
CA GLY A 26 4.79 4.00 10.73
C GLY A 26 4.45 5.22 9.87
N VAL A 27 4.26 4.99 8.58
CA VAL A 27 3.90 6.06 7.62
C VAL A 27 2.63 6.76 8.08
N SER A 28 2.71 8.09 8.21
CA SER A 28 1.57 8.95 8.54
C SER A 28 0.62 9.07 7.35
N ASP A 29 -0.68 9.28 7.60
CA ASP A 29 -1.69 9.57 6.57
C ASP A 29 -1.32 10.79 5.72
N LYS A 30 -0.54 11.73 6.25
CA LYS A 30 -0.04 12.90 5.51
C LYS A 30 0.81 12.55 4.29
N LYS A 31 1.34 11.34 4.22
CA LYS A 31 2.12 10.85 3.07
C LYS A 31 1.27 10.17 2.00
N ILE A 32 -0.01 9.91 2.29
CA ILE A 32 -0.93 9.31 1.33
C ILE A 32 -1.48 10.43 0.42
N GLU A 33 -1.35 10.26 -0.87
CA GLU A 33 -2.04 11.10 -1.85
C GLU A 33 -3.48 10.62 -1.97
N PHE A 34 -4.43 11.43 -1.50
CA PHE A 34 -5.85 11.15 -1.61
C PHE A 34 -6.39 11.74 -2.90
N ILE A 35 -7.26 11.01 -3.58
CA ILE A 35 -7.97 11.49 -4.77
C ILE A 35 -9.49 11.40 -4.57
N ASP A 36 -10.20 12.33 -5.16
CA ASP A 36 -11.65 12.36 -5.22
C ASP A 36 -12.20 11.56 -6.42
N LEU A 37 -13.52 11.57 -6.60
CA LEU A 37 -14.18 10.86 -7.67
C LEU A 37 -13.77 11.38 -9.06
N ASN A 38 -13.66 12.70 -9.23
CA ASN A 38 -13.32 13.28 -10.52
C ASN A 38 -11.92 12.82 -10.97
N ARG A 39 -10.94 12.88 -10.06
CA ARG A 39 -9.60 12.41 -10.39
C ARG A 39 -9.54 10.89 -10.60
N ALA A 40 -10.33 10.11 -9.88
CA ALA A 40 -10.43 8.67 -10.12
C ALA A 40 -11.03 8.35 -11.49
N MET A 41 -12.04 9.11 -11.94
CA MET A 41 -12.62 8.98 -13.27
C MET A 41 -11.61 9.30 -14.38
N GLU A 42 -10.87 10.42 -14.26
CA GLU A 42 -9.81 10.77 -15.20
C GLU A 42 -8.77 9.65 -15.35
N LEU A 43 -8.32 9.08 -14.22
CA LEU A 43 -7.37 7.97 -14.23
C LEU A 43 -7.98 6.68 -14.81
N HIS A 44 -9.28 6.46 -14.64
CA HIS A 44 -9.95 5.34 -15.29
C HIS A 44 -10.07 5.52 -16.80
N ASP A 45 -10.27 6.73 -17.28
CA ASP A 45 -10.23 7.01 -18.71
C ASP A 45 -8.80 6.84 -19.27
N GLU A 46 -7.77 7.29 -18.55
CA GLU A 46 -6.35 6.98 -18.88
C GLU A 46 -6.10 5.47 -18.95
N TRP A 47 -6.70 4.67 -18.05
CA TRP A 47 -6.61 3.20 -18.09
C TRP A 47 -7.24 2.61 -19.36
N LYS A 48 -8.37 3.14 -19.83
CA LYS A 48 -9.01 2.68 -21.07
C LYS A 48 -8.14 2.93 -22.29
N ASP A 49 -7.45 4.08 -22.32
CA ASP A 49 -6.59 4.48 -23.44
C ASP A 49 -5.26 3.70 -23.43
N ASP A 50 -4.69 3.47 -22.23
CA ASP A 50 -3.44 2.73 -22.02
C ASP A 50 -3.46 1.97 -20.69
N SER A 51 -4.03 0.78 -20.70
CA SER A 51 -4.17 -0.09 -19.52
C SER A 51 -2.83 -0.47 -18.86
N GLY A 52 -1.70 -0.22 -19.53
CA GLY A 52 -0.36 -0.48 -18.96
C GLY A 52 0.11 0.57 -17.97
N LYS A 53 -0.58 1.70 -17.81
CA LYS A 53 -0.13 2.81 -16.94
C LYS A 53 -0.88 2.93 -15.63
N VAL A 54 -2.15 2.58 -15.59
CA VAL A 54 -3.01 2.74 -14.41
C VAL A 54 -3.53 1.38 -13.98
N LEU A 55 -3.46 1.10 -12.67
CA LEU A 55 -4.08 -0.06 -12.08
C LEU A 55 -4.93 0.37 -10.89
N PHE A 56 -6.20 0.01 -10.90
CA PHE A 56 -7.07 0.06 -9.73
C PHE A 56 -6.88 -1.20 -8.90
N ILE A 57 -6.71 -1.02 -7.60
CA ILE A 57 -6.49 -2.11 -6.63
C ILE A 57 -7.62 -2.09 -5.62
N ASP A 58 -8.44 -3.13 -5.67
CA ASP A 58 -9.50 -3.38 -4.70
C ASP A 58 -8.92 -4.13 -3.50
N VAL A 59 -9.01 -3.52 -2.31
CA VAL A 59 -8.48 -4.13 -1.09
C VAL A 59 -9.54 -4.88 -0.27
N ARG A 60 -10.77 -4.98 -0.79
CA ARG A 60 -11.86 -5.71 -0.15
C ARG A 60 -11.61 -7.21 -0.19
N ASN A 61 -12.45 -8.00 0.47
CA ASN A 61 -12.41 -9.45 0.37
C ASN A 61 -12.83 -9.92 -1.04
N ALA A 62 -12.50 -11.17 -1.38
CA ALA A 62 -12.76 -11.72 -2.69
C ALA A 62 -14.27 -11.79 -3.05
N GLU A 63 -15.13 -12.05 -2.07
CA GLU A 63 -16.58 -12.06 -2.25
C GLU A 63 -17.10 -10.70 -2.70
N ARG A 64 -16.75 -9.62 -1.99
CA ARG A 64 -17.12 -8.24 -2.37
C ARG A 64 -16.55 -7.83 -3.72
N PHE A 65 -15.36 -8.27 -4.03
CA PHE A 65 -14.74 -8.03 -5.34
C PHE A 65 -15.52 -8.76 -6.47
N ALA A 66 -15.98 -9.98 -6.22
CA ALA A 66 -16.79 -10.73 -7.19
C ALA A 66 -18.19 -10.12 -7.35
N ASP A 67 -18.79 -9.61 -6.27
CA ASP A 67 -20.11 -8.95 -6.33
C ASP A 67 -20.11 -7.71 -7.23
N GLY A 68 -18.99 -6.98 -7.30
CA GLY A 68 -18.80 -5.82 -8.16
C GLY A 68 -17.49 -5.10 -7.88
N ARG A 69 -16.81 -4.64 -8.92
CA ARG A 69 -15.52 -3.95 -8.86
C ARG A 69 -15.40 -2.88 -9.93
N ILE A 70 -14.55 -1.89 -9.70
CA ILE A 70 -14.17 -0.93 -10.76
C ILE A 70 -13.60 -1.73 -11.94
N GLN A 71 -14.03 -1.41 -13.14
CA GLN A 71 -13.61 -2.10 -14.36
C GLN A 71 -12.08 -2.11 -14.48
N GLY A 72 -11.49 -3.28 -14.74
CA GLY A 72 -10.05 -3.48 -14.84
C GLY A 72 -9.30 -3.54 -13.50
N ALA A 73 -10.01 -3.51 -12.36
CA ALA A 73 -9.37 -3.60 -11.06
C ALA A 73 -8.86 -5.02 -10.77
N ARG A 74 -7.78 -5.09 -9.98
CA ARG A 74 -7.29 -6.33 -9.36
C ARG A 74 -7.65 -6.37 -7.89
N ASN A 75 -7.98 -7.54 -7.37
CA ASN A 75 -8.14 -7.73 -5.94
C ASN A 75 -6.79 -8.07 -5.31
N ILE A 76 -6.31 -7.20 -4.42
CA ILE A 76 -5.08 -7.42 -3.66
C ILE A 76 -5.32 -6.95 -2.23
N ARG A 77 -5.31 -7.89 -1.29
CA ARG A 77 -5.54 -7.59 0.12
C ARG A 77 -4.23 -7.23 0.83
N VAL A 78 -4.34 -6.48 1.93
CA VAL A 78 -3.19 -6.00 2.70
C VAL A 78 -2.22 -7.11 3.13
N ASN A 79 -2.74 -8.29 3.43
CA ASN A 79 -1.96 -9.47 3.84
C ASN A 79 -1.30 -10.22 2.67
N GLU A 80 -1.67 -9.94 1.43
CA GLU A 80 -1.13 -10.58 0.24
C GLU A 80 0.10 -9.88 -0.31
N ILE A 81 0.31 -8.61 0.06
CA ILE A 81 1.53 -7.90 -0.29
C ILE A 81 2.62 -8.14 0.74
N ASP A 82 3.69 -8.82 0.34
CA ASP A 82 4.92 -8.92 1.12
C ASP A 82 5.98 -7.96 0.57
N LEU A 83 6.12 -6.81 1.23
CA LEU A 83 7.07 -5.76 0.85
C LEU A 83 8.43 -5.90 1.55
N ARG A 84 8.63 -6.95 2.37
CA ARG A 84 9.85 -7.06 3.18
C ARG A 84 11.12 -7.30 2.37
N TYR A 85 10.98 -7.89 1.18
CA TYR A 85 12.15 -8.31 0.39
C TYR A 85 12.19 -7.77 -1.03
N ASN A 86 11.05 -7.48 -1.65
CA ASN A 86 10.97 -6.88 -2.98
C ASN A 86 9.58 -6.31 -3.22
N ALA A 87 9.50 -5.18 -3.94
CA ALA A 87 8.23 -4.75 -4.51
C ALA A 87 7.76 -5.79 -5.54
N ASP A 88 6.45 -6.01 -5.62
CA ASP A 88 5.87 -6.91 -6.61
C ASP A 88 6.19 -6.40 -8.03
N PRO A 89 6.96 -7.15 -8.84
CA PRO A 89 7.33 -6.74 -10.19
C PRO A 89 6.12 -6.47 -11.09
N GLU A 90 5.01 -7.14 -10.85
CA GLU A 90 3.79 -6.94 -11.63
C GLU A 90 3.15 -5.57 -11.37
N LEU A 91 3.29 -5.04 -10.15
CA LEU A 91 2.81 -3.70 -9.83
C LEU A 91 3.73 -2.60 -10.34
N LEU A 92 5.01 -2.91 -10.57
CA LEU A 92 5.99 -1.94 -11.09
C LEU A 92 5.82 -1.60 -12.58
N LYS A 93 4.97 -2.32 -13.28
CA LYS A 93 4.61 -2.04 -14.67
C LYS A 93 3.72 -0.81 -14.80
N TYR A 94 3.06 -0.39 -13.69
CA TYR A 94 2.11 0.71 -13.66
C TYR A 94 2.73 1.99 -13.11
N ASP A 95 2.43 3.11 -13.72
CA ASP A 95 2.82 4.43 -13.24
C ASP A 95 1.91 4.89 -12.09
N HIS A 96 0.65 4.45 -12.07
CA HIS A 96 -0.37 4.82 -11.11
C HIS A 96 -1.04 3.59 -10.49
N LEU A 97 -0.99 3.50 -9.16
CA LEU A 97 -1.65 2.46 -8.37
C LEU A 97 -2.74 3.11 -7.52
N ILE A 98 -4.00 2.87 -7.87
CA ILE A 98 -5.16 3.52 -7.26
C ILE A 98 -5.85 2.54 -6.33
N LEU A 99 -5.65 2.71 -5.04
CA LEU A 99 -6.24 1.86 -4.01
C LEU A 99 -7.65 2.32 -3.68
N TYR A 100 -8.56 1.39 -3.47
CA TYR A 100 -9.89 1.68 -2.94
C TYR A 100 -10.41 0.54 -2.06
N GLY A 101 -11.27 0.88 -1.13
CA GLY A 101 -11.99 -0.07 -0.28
C GLY A 101 -13.49 0.06 -0.49
N GLU A 102 -14.28 -0.41 0.48
CA GLU A 102 -15.74 -0.37 0.40
C GLU A 102 -16.29 1.07 0.47
N ASN A 103 -15.93 1.76 1.55
CA ASN A 103 -16.51 3.05 1.94
C ASN A 103 -15.50 4.17 1.91
N PRO A 104 -15.96 5.43 1.92
CA PRO A 104 -15.09 6.57 2.17
C PRO A 104 -14.29 6.37 3.47
N GLY A 105 -12.97 6.55 3.36
CA GLY A 105 -12.09 6.41 4.52
C GLY A 105 -11.75 4.98 4.95
N SER A 106 -11.94 4.00 4.09
CA SER A 106 -11.61 2.59 4.35
C SER A 106 -10.26 2.40 5.05
N ALA A 107 -10.28 1.75 6.24
CA ALA A 107 -9.07 1.49 7.03
C ALA A 107 -8.13 0.52 6.32
N SER A 108 -8.65 -0.49 5.62
CA SER A 108 -7.85 -1.45 4.84
C SER A 108 -7.13 -0.79 3.66
N ALA A 109 -7.81 0.14 2.96
CA ALA A 109 -7.19 0.88 1.86
C ALA A 109 -6.08 1.82 2.36
N ARG A 110 -6.28 2.49 3.52
CA ARG A 110 -5.24 3.29 4.18
C ARG A 110 -4.06 2.44 4.63
N ALA A 111 -4.32 1.27 5.21
CA ALA A 111 -3.26 0.35 5.64
C ALA A 111 -2.44 -0.14 4.45
N MET A 112 -3.10 -0.47 3.34
CA MET A 112 -2.43 -0.86 2.10
C MET A 112 -1.56 0.28 1.55
N ALA A 113 -2.10 1.50 1.46
CA ALA A 113 -1.35 2.66 0.98
C ALA A 113 -0.09 2.90 1.81
N LYS A 114 -0.20 2.89 3.13
CA LYS A 114 0.96 3.03 4.04
C LYS A 114 2.00 1.96 3.81
N ARG A 115 1.57 0.71 3.74
CA ARG A 115 2.45 -0.44 3.51
C ARG A 115 3.21 -0.31 2.19
N MET A 116 2.54 0.08 1.10
CA MET A 116 3.19 0.30 -0.19
C MET A 116 4.16 1.48 -0.17
N ILE A 117 3.80 2.59 0.50
CA ILE A 117 4.70 3.75 0.67
C ILE A 117 5.94 3.36 1.49
N GLU A 118 5.78 2.58 2.56
CA GLU A 118 6.89 2.01 3.35
C GLU A 118 7.80 1.12 2.48
N GLY A 119 7.23 0.37 1.55
CA GLY A 119 7.94 -0.43 0.56
C GLY A 119 8.62 0.38 -0.56
N GLY A 120 8.50 1.71 -0.55
CA GLY A 120 9.22 2.60 -1.47
C GLY A 120 8.53 2.88 -2.80
N TYR A 121 7.26 2.51 -2.98
CA TYR A 121 6.55 2.71 -4.26
C TYR A 121 6.54 4.17 -4.72
N ASN A 122 6.29 5.13 -3.84
CA ASN A 122 6.24 6.56 -4.19
C ASN A 122 7.62 7.22 -4.35
N THR A 123 8.70 6.52 -4.08
CA THR A 123 10.05 7.09 -4.06
C THR A 123 11.00 6.34 -5.00
N ILE A 124 11.48 5.18 -4.58
CA ILE A 124 12.50 4.41 -5.32
C ILE A 124 11.90 3.79 -6.58
N LEU A 125 10.66 3.33 -6.51
CA LEU A 125 10.02 2.54 -7.56
C LEU A 125 9.22 3.39 -8.55
N LYS A 126 9.06 4.69 -8.29
CA LYS A 126 8.37 5.68 -9.14
C LYS A 126 6.89 5.41 -9.43
N ALA A 127 6.30 4.32 -8.97
CA ALA A 127 4.88 4.07 -9.08
C ALA A 127 4.13 4.92 -8.05
N ARG A 128 3.20 5.77 -8.49
CA ARG A 128 2.42 6.64 -7.59
C ARG A 128 1.26 5.89 -6.97
N VAL A 129 1.36 5.68 -5.66
CA VAL A 129 0.27 5.11 -4.84
C VAL A 129 -0.69 6.23 -4.44
N ARG A 130 -1.96 6.08 -4.79
CA ARG A 130 -3.04 6.99 -4.45
C ARG A 130 -4.18 6.23 -3.81
N LEU A 131 -4.93 6.91 -2.96
CA LEU A 131 -6.12 6.35 -2.33
C LEU A 131 -7.36 7.09 -2.82
N PHE A 132 -8.25 6.40 -3.50
CA PHE A 132 -9.56 6.91 -3.86
C PHE A 132 -10.47 6.93 -2.63
N LEU A 133 -10.79 8.14 -2.18
CA LEU A 133 -11.54 8.34 -0.93
C LEU A 133 -12.98 7.84 -1.00
N GLY A 134 -13.61 7.90 -2.17
CA GLY A 134 -14.99 7.47 -2.35
C GLY A 134 -15.21 5.98 -2.11
N GLY A 135 -14.23 5.17 -2.45
CA GLY A 135 -14.34 3.74 -2.42
C GLY A 135 -15.36 3.18 -3.41
N TRP A 136 -15.66 1.90 -3.28
CA TRP A 136 -16.61 1.21 -4.15
C TRP A 136 -18.00 1.84 -4.15
N VAL A 137 -18.52 2.13 -2.96
CA VAL A 137 -19.90 2.66 -2.80
C VAL A 137 -20.12 3.95 -3.60
N VAL A 138 -19.15 4.85 -3.59
CA VAL A 138 -19.26 6.11 -4.36
C VAL A 138 -19.14 5.86 -5.86
N TRP A 139 -18.26 4.97 -6.29
CA TRP A 139 -18.10 4.61 -7.69
C TRP A 139 -19.38 4.01 -8.28
N GLU A 140 -19.91 2.99 -7.62
CA GLU A 140 -21.13 2.28 -8.00
C GLU A 140 -22.35 3.21 -8.04
N SER A 141 -22.58 3.99 -6.95
CA SER A 141 -23.71 4.91 -6.86
C SER A 141 -23.66 6.05 -7.87
N SER A 142 -22.49 6.34 -8.43
CA SER A 142 -22.30 7.32 -9.49
C SER A 142 -22.59 6.74 -10.88
N GLY A 143 -22.95 5.47 -11.01
CA GLY A 143 -23.25 4.81 -12.27
C GLY A 143 -22.04 4.64 -13.19
N LEU A 144 -20.85 4.60 -12.61
CA LEU A 144 -19.59 4.47 -13.38
C LEU A 144 -19.33 3.03 -13.80
N PRO A 145 -18.48 2.78 -14.82
CA PRO A 145 -18.23 1.46 -15.35
C PRO A 145 -17.67 0.50 -14.29
N PHE A 146 -18.29 -0.67 -14.18
CA PHE A 146 -17.88 -1.72 -13.25
C PHE A 146 -18.04 -3.11 -13.87
N GLU A 147 -17.41 -4.10 -13.26
CA GLU A 147 -17.49 -5.51 -13.60
C GLU A 147 -18.05 -6.29 -12.40
N VAL A 148 -18.79 -7.36 -12.71
CA VAL A 148 -19.19 -8.40 -11.75
C VAL A 148 -18.44 -9.68 -12.09
N GLY A 149 -18.01 -10.43 -11.08
CA GLY A 149 -17.45 -11.76 -11.32
C GLY A 149 -18.53 -12.71 -11.84
N ASP A 150 -18.12 -13.70 -12.61
CA ASP A 150 -18.98 -14.85 -12.88
C ASP A 150 -19.29 -15.48 -11.50
N LYS A 151 -20.54 -15.45 -11.10
CA LYS A 151 -21.01 -16.34 -10.03
C LYS A 151 -20.86 -17.72 -10.64
N ASP A 152 -19.93 -18.52 -10.14
CA ASP A 152 -19.98 -19.95 -10.36
C ASP A 152 -21.38 -20.37 -9.89
N ASP A 153 -22.29 -20.49 -10.85
CA ASP A 153 -23.54 -21.17 -10.62
C ASP A 153 -23.13 -22.61 -10.27
N GLY A 154 -22.94 -22.84 -8.96
CA GLY A 154 -22.61 -24.14 -8.43
C GLY A 154 -23.65 -25.12 -8.98
N GLY A 155 -23.28 -25.73 -10.10
CA GLY A 155 -24.06 -26.77 -10.72
C GLY A 155 -24.25 -27.87 -9.69
N ASP A 156 -25.45 -27.97 -9.14
CA ASP A 156 -25.95 -29.15 -8.51
C ASP A 156 -25.72 -30.35 -9.47
N GLN A 157 -24.76 -31.18 -9.09
CA GLN A 157 -24.71 -32.58 -9.59
C GLN A 157 -24.69 -33.50 -8.41
#